data_817015bde3f9beb8d4a412ed6990bcf0
#
_entry.id   817015bde3f9beb8d4a412ed6990bcf0
#
_cell.length_a   1.000
_cell.length_b   1.000
_cell.length_c   1.000
_cell.angle_alpha   90.00
_cell.angle_beta   90.00
_cell.angle_gamma   90.00
#
_symmetry.space_group_name_H-M   'P 1'
#
loop_
_entity.id
_entity.type
_entity.pdbx_description
1 polymer ?
#
loop_
_entity_poly.entity_id
_entity_poly.type
_entity_poly.pdbx_seq_one_letter_code
_entity_poly.pdbx_strand_id
1 'polypeptide(L)'
;VFSTGRIDADDPVLAYLQAHILPSLEKAGGIAYADALKLLGKAQLDAGAHDAAFKTFTRAKSAAPMPRDETAYAAFIQKQINSVTAADYQDATGDRSEQPVLIVGFPRSGSTLLEQMLAGHSQIASVGESPALRNLCQTTGMRSLNGADMVAAIRQIPPTAAQAFSQRYCAEIKGETDAERVIDKSLHNFELLGFFAKILPNARIIDMRRDPLDTCVSCYLQPLSAWH
;
A
#
# COMPACT_ATOMS: atom_id res chain seq x y z
N VAL A 1 3.08 -18.98 -0.59
CA VAL A 1 3.32 -18.66 0.84
C VAL A 1 4.81 -18.42 0.95
N PHE A 2 5.24 -17.15 0.93
CA PHE A 2 6.65 -16.83 1.20
C PHE A 2 6.88 -16.98 2.70
N SER A 3 7.86 -17.82 3.06
CA SER A 3 8.33 -17.94 4.45
C SER A 3 8.84 -16.57 4.91
N THR A 4 8.36 -16.09 6.05
CA THR A 4 8.91 -14.92 6.73
C THR A 4 10.23 -15.23 7.42
N GLY A 5 10.64 -16.52 7.44
CA GLY A 5 11.89 -16.99 8.00
C GLY A 5 13.09 -16.83 7.06
N ARG A 6 14.27 -16.94 7.62
CA ARG A 6 15.52 -17.04 6.88
C ARG A 6 15.54 -18.37 6.12
N ILE A 7 15.99 -18.35 4.86
CA ILE A 7 16.16 -19.53 4.03
C ILE A 7 17.65 -19.89 4.06
N ASP A 8 17.97 -21.09 4.52
CA ASP A 8 19.35 -21.56 4.53
C ASP A 8 19.82 -21.93 3.11
N ALA A 9 21.08 -21.62 2.82
CA ALA A 9 21.66 -21.90 1.50
C ALA A 9 21.64 -23.40 1.13
N ASP A 10 21.69 -24.26 2.12
CA ASP A 10 21.71 -25.72 1.99
C ASP A 10 20.31 -26.36 2.10
N ASP A 11 19.23 -25.54 2.04
CA ASP A 11 17.86 -26.05 2.10
C ASP A 11 17.60 -27.02 0.92
N PRO A 12 17.21 -28.28 1.19
CA PRO A 12 16.94 -29.26 0.12
C PRO A 12 15.83 -28.81 -0.84
N VAL A 13 14.88 -28.03 -0.37
CA VAL A 13 13.82 -27.46 -1.21
C VAL A 13 14.42 -26.47 -2.22
N LEU A 14 15.43 -25.70 -1.80
CA LEU A 14 16.12 -24.76 -2.69
C LEU A 14 16.92 -25.50 -3.77
N ALA A 15 17.64 -26.57 -3.39
CA ALA A 15 18.34 -27.41 -4.34
C ALA A 15 17.41 -28.07 -5.35
N TYR A 16 16.25 -28.57 -4.89
CA TYR A 16 15.22 -29.13 -5.75
C TYR A 16 14.61 -28.07 -6.69
N LEU A 17 14.33 -26.90 -6.17
CA LEU A 17 13.84 -25.76 -6.96
C LEU A 17 14.79 -25.43 -8.12
N GLN A 18 16.08 -25.32 -7.82
CA GLN A 18 17.11 -25.01 -8.83
C GLN A 18 17.30 -26.10 -9.88
N ALA A 19 17.32 -27.37 -9.44
CA ALA A 19 17.61 -28.48 -10.32
C ALA A 19 16.44 -28.92 -11.20
N HIS A 20 15.21 -28.80 -10.71
CA HIS A 20 14.04 -29.41 -11.35
C HIS A 20 12.94 -28.41 -11.73
N ILE A 21 12.66 -27.45 -10.87
CA ILE A 21 11.52 -26.55 -11.07
C ILE A 21 11.89 -25.39 -11.98
N LEU A 22 12.99 -24.68 -11.70
CA LEU A 22 13.39 -23.52 -12.49
C LEU A 22 13.58 -23.82 -13.97
N PRO A 23 14.31 -24.90 -14.38
CA PRO A 23 14.50 -25.22 -15.80
C PRO A 23 13.19 -25.53 -16.54
N SER A 24 12.24 -26.14 -15.84
CA SER A 24 10.93 -26.45 -16.39
C SER A 24 10.08 -25.19 -16.58
N LEU A 25 10.06 -24.30 -15.60
CA LEU A 25 9.33 -23.05 -15.63
C LEU A 25 9.94 -22.01 -16.57
N GLU A 26 11.27 -22.01 -16.76
CA GLU A 26 11.97 -21.08 -17.65
C GLU A 26 11.47 -21.18 -19.09
N LYS A 27 11.16 -22.42 -19.55
CA LYS A 27 10.60 -22.65 -20.89
C LYS A 27 9.18 -22.07 -21.05
N ALA A 28 8.40 -22.10 -19.96
CA ALA A 28 7.04 -21.58 -19.96
C ALA A 28 6.99 -20.06 -19.70
N GLY A 29 7.97 -19.51 -18.97
CA GLY A 29 8.03 -18.12 -18.57
C GLY A 29 6.89 -17.70 -17.62
N GLY A 30 6.62 -16.42 -17.55
CA GLY A 30 5.47 -15.86 -16.84
C GLY A 30 5.59 -15.85 -15.32
N ILE A 31 4.45 -15.68 -14.65
CA ILE A 31 4.37 -15.42 -13.20
C ILE A 31 4.96 -16.55 -12.36
N ALA A 32 4.69 -17.82 -12.72
CA ALA A 32 5.21 -18.96 -11.97
C ALA A 32 6.75 -19.02 -11.98
N TYR A 33 7.36 -18.72 -13.11
CA TYR A 33 8.82 -18.62 -13.22
C TYR A 33 9.37 -17.44 -12.42
N ALA A 34 8.71 -16.28 -12.52
CA ALA A 34 9.07 -15.11 -11.75
C ALA A 34 9.01 -15.36 -10.23
N ASP A 35 7.98 -16.06 -9.74
CA ASP A 35 7.83 -16.37 -8.32
C ASP A 35 8.88 -17.38 -7.84
N ALA A 36 9.23 -18.38 -8.65
CA ALA A 36 10.32 -19.29 -8.35
C ALA A 36 11.69 -18.56 -8.28
N LEU A 37 11.93 -17.61 -9.18
CA LEU A 37 13.12 -16.76 -9.15
C LEU A 37 13.15 -15.84 -7.91
N LYS A 38 12.02 -15.30 -7.49
CA LYS A 38 11.94 -14.48 -6.26
C LYS A 38 12.31 -15.29 -5.03
N LEU A 39 11.87 -16.55 -4.95
CA LEU A 39 12.25 -17.47 -3.86
C LEU A 39 13.77 -17.74 -3.86
N LEU A 40 14.34 -18.03 -5.02
CA LEU A 40 15.79 -18.20 -5.17
C LEU A 40 16.55 -16.93 -4.78
N GLY A 41 16.11 -15.76 -5.26
CA GLY A 41 16.73 -14.48 -4.93
C GLY A 41 16.70 -14.18 -3.42
N LYS A 42 15.58 -14.50 -2.76
CA LYS A 42 15.47 -14.39 -1.29
C LYS A 42 16.49 -15.29 -0.57
N ALA A 43 16.61 -16.55 -0.96
CA ALA A 43 17.59 -17.46 -0.37
C ALA A 43 19.04 -16.99 -0.58
N GLN A 44 19.37 -16.51 -1.77
CA GLN A 44 20.67 -15.90 -2.06
C GLN A 44 20.95 -14.67 -1.18
N LEU A 45 19.93 -13.82 -0.97
CA LEU A 45 20.05 -12.66 -0.09
C LEU A 45 20.30 -13.07 1.36
N ASP A 46 19.58 -14.08 1.86
CA ASP A 46 19.72 -14.61 3.21
C ASP A 46 21.10 -15.27 3.44
N ALA A 47 21.68 -15.85 2.39
CA ALA A 47 23.03 -16.40 2.38
C ALA A 47 24.14 -15.33 2.21
N GLY A 48 23.79 -14.04 2.06
CA GLY A 48 24.75 -12.95 1.85
C GLY A 48 25.29 -12.85 0.42
N ALA A 49 24.75 -13.61 -0.54
CA ALA A 49 25.14 -13.58 -1.95
C ALA A 49 24.43 -12.43 -2.70
N HIS A 50 24.71 -11.19 -2.30
CA HIS A 50 23.97 -9.99 -2.73
C HIS A 50 23.95 -9.78 -4.25
N ASP A 51 25.10 -9.95 -4.94
CA ASP A 51 25.17 -9.79 -6.40
C ASP A 51 24.32 -10.84 -7.14
N ALA A 52 24.37 -12.10 -6.67
CA ALA A 52 23.57 -13.17 -7.24
C ALA A 52 22.07 -12.93 -7.01
N ALA A 53 21.69 -12.52 -5.80
CA ALA A 53 20.33 -12.16 -5.45
C ALA A 53 19.80 -11.04 -6.36
N PHE A 54 20.56 -9.96 -6.53
CA PHE A 54 20.17 -8.85 -7.39
C PHE A 54 19.93 -9.29 -8.83
N LYS A 55 20.84 -10.07 -9.42
CA LYS A 55 20.68 -10.63 -10.76
C LYS A 55 19.43 -11.51 -10.87
N THR A 56 19.18 -12.32 -9.84
CA THR A 56 18.01 -13.22 -9.81
C THR A 56 16.69 -12.43 -9.72
N PHE A 57 16.61 -11.40 -8.87
CA PHE A 57 15.45 -10.52 -8.82
C PHE A 57 15.23 -9.74 -10.14
N THR A 58 16.32 -9.33 -10.81
CA THR A 58 16.23 -8.70 -12.14
C THR A 58 15.59 -9.65 -13.16
N ARG A 59 16.03 -10.93 -13.20
CA ARG A 59 15.42 -11.95 -14.04
C ARG A 59 13.95 -12.18 -13.70
N ALA A 60 13.61 -12.23 -12.41
CA ALA A 60 12.22 -12.38 -11.96
C ALA A 60 11.31 -11.27 -12.48
N LYS A 61 11.77 -10.02 -12.41
CA LYS A 61 11.00 -8.87 -12.92
C LYS A 61 10.85 -8.90 -14.44
N SER A 62 11.89 -9.32 -15.15
CA SER A 62 11.84 -9.48 -16.61
C SER A 62 10.92 -10.63 -17.05
N ALA A 63 10.81 -11.69 -16.25
CA ALA A 63 9.97 -12.84 -16.56
C ALA A 63 8.46 -12.56 -16.44
N ALA A 64 8.08 -11.63 -15.58
CA ALA A 64 6.69 -11.20 -15.41
C ALA A 64 6.63 -9.66 -15.31
N PRO A 65 6.84 -8.95 -16.41
CA PRO A 65 6.76 -7.51 -16.41
C PRO A 65 5.33 -7.08 -16.08
N MET A 66 5.20 -6.13 -15.18
CA MET A 66 3.92 -5.49 -14.89
C MET A 66 3.88 -4.17 -15.65
N PRO A 67 3.13 -4.11 -16.75
CA PRO A 67 3.00 -2.87 -17.49
C PRO A 67 2.24 -1.86 -16.63
N ARG A 68 2.89 -0.79 -16.27
CA ARG A 68 2.28 0.37 -15.62
C ARG A 68 2.63 1.58 -16.46
N ASP A 69 1.62 2.35 -16.80
CA ASP A 69 1.86 3.66 -17.41
C ASP A 69 2.25 4.65 -16.31
N GLU A 70 3.56 4.70 -16.03
CA GLU A 70 4.12 5.60 -15.01
C GLU A 70 3.85 7.06 -15.34
N THR A 71 3.83 7.41 -16.63
CA THR A 71 3.55 8.77 -17.09
C THR A 71 2.09 9.15 -16.80
N ALA A 72 1.15 8.27 -17.10
CA ALA A 72 -0.26 8.48 -16.80
C ALA A 72 -0.50 8.57 -15.29
N TYR A 73 0.17 7.71 -14.51
CA TYR A 73 0.06 7.75 -13.05
C TYR A 73 0.63 9.03 -12.44
N ALA A 74 1.83 9.44 -12.86
CA ALA A 74 2.43 10.69 -12.41
C ALA A 74 1.55 11.90 -12.79
N ALA A 75 0.99 11.90 -13.99
CA ALA A 75 0.07 12.94 -14.44
C ALA A 75 -1.23 12.96 -13.61
N PHE A 76 -1.76 11.79 -13.21
CA PHE A 76 -2.93 11.68 -12.32
C PHE A 76 -2.66 12.34 -10.97
N ILE A 77 -1.55 12.00 -10.32
CA ILE A 77 -1.16 12.58 -9.03
C ILE A 77 -0.91 14.09 -9.16
N GLN A 78 -0.19 14.51 -10.20
CA GLN A 78 0.11 15.94 -10.40
C GLN A 78 -1.17 16.76 -10.64
N LYS A 79 -2.14 16.21 -11.35
CA LYS A 79 -3.45 16.87 -11.53
C LYS A 79 -4.20 17.01 -10.21
N GLN A 80 -4.17 16.01 -9.34
CA GLN A 80 -4.75 16.15 -7.99
C GLN A 80 -4.05 17.27 -7.22
N ILE A 81 -2.72 17.27 -7.13
CA ILE A 81 -1.94 18.27 -6.41
C ILE A 81 -2.25 19.68 -6.91
N ASN A 82 -2.27 19.88 -8.22
CA ASN A 82 -2.50 21.20 -8.82
C ASN A 82 -3.95 21.68 -8.68
N SER A 83 -4.89 20.79 -8.43
CA SER A 83 -6.32 21.10 -8.33
C SER A 83 -6.78 21.38 -6.91
N VAL A 84 -6.04 20.92 -5.91
CA VAL A 84 -6.39 21.04 -4.49
C VAL A 84 -5.95 22.39 -3.95
N THR A 85 -6.82 23.03 -3.16
CA THR A 85 -6.51 24.26 -2.42
C THR A 85 -6.90 24.12 -0.95
N ALA A 86 -6.32 24.94 -0.07
CA ALA A 86 -6.67 24.93 1.34
C ALA A 86 -8.17 25.24 1.58
N ALA A 87 -8.78 26.05 0.71
CA ALA A 87 -10.20 26.38 0.78
C ALA A 87 -11.12 25.15 0.62
N ASP A 88 -10.66 24.11 -0.07
CA ASP A 88 -11.46 22.88 -0.28
C ASP A 88 -11.80 22.14 1.02
N TYR A 89 -11.06 22.43 2.10
CA TYR A 89 -11.16 21.74 3.39
C TYR A 89 -11.54 22.66 4.57
N GLN A 90 -11.58 23.98 4.38
CA GLN A 90 -11.95 24.92 5.44
C GLN A 90 -13.35 24.67 5.98
N ASP A 91 -14.29 24.31 5.09
CA ASP A 91 -15.68 24.03 5.43
C ASP A 91 -16.00 22.52 5.27
N ALA A 92 -15.07 21.64 5.61
CA ALA A 92 -15.32 20.20 5.56
C ALA A 92 -16.44 19.83 6.55
N THR A 93 -17.48 19.20 6.00
CA THR A 93 -18.77 18.97 6.69
C THR A 93 -18.98 17.53 7.13
N GLY A 94 -17.94 16.68 7.04
CA GLY A 94 -17.97 15.31 7.52
C GLY A 94 -18.00 15.20 9.04
N ASP A 95 -17.85 13.97 9.53
CA ASP A 95 -17.79 13.71 10.96
C ASP A 95 -16.47 14.25 11.56
N ARG A 96 -16.57 14.91 12.69
CA ARG A 96 -15.41 15.44 13.40
C ARG A 96 -14.71 14.44 14.32
N SER A 97 -14.97 13.15 14.12
CA SER A 97 -14.29 12.09 14.85
C SER A 97 -12.77 12.22 14.70
N GLU A 98 -12.08 12.14 15.82
CA GLU A 98 -10.63 12.06 15.88
C GLU A 98 -10.14 10.59 15.99
N GLN A 99 -11.06 9.62 16.04
CA GLN A 99 -10.71 8.22 16.20
C GLN A 99 -9.86 7.66 15.05
N PRO A 100 -10.16 7.92 13.76
CA PRO A 100 -9.36 7.38 12.67
C PRO A 100 -7.97 7.99 12.59
N VAL A 101 -6.97 7.13 12.40
CA VAL A 101 -5.59 7.49 12.09
C VAL A 101 -5.17 6.77 10.82
N LEU A 102 -4.87 7.51 9.76
CA LEU A 102 -4.44 6.95 8.49
C LEU A 102 -2.91 6.94 8.41
N ILE A 103 -2.31 5.78 8.19
CA ILE A 103 -0.88 5.69 7.86
C ILE A 103 -0.75 5.48 6.36
N VAL A 104 -0.14 6.45 5.69
CA VAL A 104 0.14 6.43 4.26
C VAL A 104 1.65 6.51 4.00
N GLY A 105 2.06 6.27 2.78
CA GLY A 105 3.45 6.37 2.37
C GLY A 105 3.82 5.31 1.36
N PHE A 106 5.12 5.19 1.09
CA PHE A 106 5.59 4.19 0.15
C PHE A 106 5.78 2.82 0.84
N PRO A 107 5.52 1.70 0.15
CA PRO A 107 5.85 0.37 0.69
C PRO A 107 7.31 0.30 1.13
N ARG A 108 7.59 -0.50 2.15
CA ARG A 108 8.95 -0.68 2.72
C ARG A 108 9.55 0.56 3.43
N SER A 109 8.75 1.57 3.70
CA SER A 109 9.17 2.75 4.48
C SER A 109 9.26 2.52 6.01
N GLY A 110 8.83 1.35 6.51
CA GLY A 110 8.79 1.05 7.95
C GLY A 110 7.40 1.23 8.58
N SER A 111 6.37 1.43 7.77
CA SER A 111 4.99 1.66 8.20
C SER A 111 4.42 0.54 9.10
N THR A 112 4.77 -0.73 8.84
CA THR A 112 4.33 -1.85 9.68
C THR A 112 4.98 -1.81 11.08
N LEU A 113 6.25 -1.42 11.17
CA LEU A 113 6.91 -1.25 12.46
C LEU A 113 6.26 -0.10 13.25
N LEU A 114 6.02 1.04 12.61
CA LEU A 114 5.34 2.18 13.22
C LEU A 114 3.93 1.78 13.71
N GLU A 115 3.16 1.08 12.88
CA GLU A 115 1.84 0.57 13.23
C GLU A 115 1.89 -0.28 14.51
N GLN A 116 2.80 -1.26 14.56
CA GLN A 116 2.94 -2.14 15.73
C GLN A 116 3.39 -1.40 16.98
N MET A 117 4.30 -0.43 16.85
CA MET A 117 4.74 0.40 17.98
C MET A 117 3.58 1.22 18.53
N LEU A 118 2.76 1.83 17.68
CA LEU A 118 1.60 2.61 18.09
C LEU A 118 0.51 1.72 18.69
N ALA A 119 0.21 0.57 18.06
CA ALA A 119 -0.77 -0.38 18.55
C ALA A 119 -0.38 -1.08 19.87
N GLY A 120 0.86 -0.94 20.32
CA GLY A 120 1.29 -1.32 21.67
C GLY A 120 0.72 -0.43 22.77
N HIS A 121 0.13 0.71 22.45
CA HIS A 121 -0.54 1.58 23.40
C HIS A 121 -1.99 1.14 23.66
N SER A 122 -2.42 1.12 24.93
CA SER A 122 -3.74 0.60 25.33
C SER A 122 -4.96 1.33 24.72
N GLN A 123 -4.77 2.57 24.28
CA GLN A 123 -5.82 3.38 23.66
C GLN A 123 -5.79 3.37 22.12
N ILE A 124 -4.90 2.59 21.53
CA ILE A 124 -4.71 2.53 20.07
C ILE A 124 -4.95 1.11 19.60
N ALA A 125 -5.83 0.94 18.64
CA ALA A 125 -6.01 -0.31 17.90
C ALA A 125 -5.53 -0.15 16.45
N SER A 126 -5.27 -1.25 15.76
CA SER A 126 -5.00 -1.24 14.34
C SER A 126 -5.86 -2.27 13.62
N VAL A 127 -6.35 -1.90 12.44
CA VAL A 127 -7.05 -2.81 11.52
C VAL A 127 -6.15 -3.27 10.37
N GLY A 128 -4.87 -2.90 10.40
CA GLY A 128 -3.93 -3.23 9.32
C GLY A 128 -4.27 -2.52 8.01
N GLU A 129 -4.24 -3.25 6.91
CA GLU A 129 -4.55 -2.73 5.57
C GLU A 129 -6.04 -2.91 5.26
N SER A 130 -6.85 -1.94 5.69
CA SER A 130 -8.31 -1.97 5.48
C SER A 130 -8.68 -1.53 4.05
N PRO A 131 -9.56 -2.25 3.36
CA PRO A 131 -10.10 -1.80 2.08
C PRO A 131 -11.20 -0.73 2.24
N ALA A 132 -11.60 -0.37 3.47
CA ALA A 132 -12.76 0.45 3.77
C ALA A 132 -12.83 1.76 2.99
N LEU A 133 -11.77 2.58 3.05
CA LEU A 133 -11.73 3.87 2.35
C LEU A 133 -11.80 3.70 0.84
N ARG A 134 -11.08 2.71 0.32
CA ARG A 134 -11.05 2.40 -1.12
C ARG A 134 -12.41 1.91 -1.63
N ASN A 135 -13.05 1.00 -0.89
CA ASN A 135 -14.38 0.49 -1.22
C ASN A 135 -15.41 1.63 -1.18
N LEU A 136 -15.33 2.48 -0.16
CA LEU A 136 -16.21 3.63 -0.03
C LEU A 136 -16.05 4.59 -1.23
N CYS A 137 -14.83 4.95 -1.59
CA CYS A 137 -14.55 5.79 -2.75
C CYS A 137 -15.01 5.13 -4.07
N GLN A 138 -14.89 3.81 -4.19
CA GLN A 138 -15.36 3.09 -5.36
C GLN A 138 -16.89 3.13 -5.50
N THR A 139 -17.65 3.03 -4.41
CA THR A 139 -19.13 3.11 -4.44
C THR A 139 -19.64 4.47 -4.90
N THR A 140 -18.83 5.51 -4.80
CA THR A 140 -19.16 6.85 -5.28
C THR A 140 -18.81 7.08 -6.75
N GLY A 141 -18.16 6.13 -7.41
CA GLY A 141 -17.65 6.27 -8.77
C GLY A 141 -16.44 7.21 -8.93
N MET A 142 -15.99 7.86 -7.85
CA MET A 142 -14.90 8.84 -7.90
C MET A 142 -13.56 8.21 -8.29
N ARG A 143 -13.35 6.94 -7.98
CA ARG A 143 -12.09 6.25 -8.26
C ARG A 143 -11.80 6.05 -9.75
N SER A 144 -12.81 6.11 -10.60
CA SER A 144 -12.66 6.03 -12.05
C SER A 144 -12.37 7.37 -12.72
N LEU A 145 -12.38 8.46 -11.94
CA LEU A 145 -12.15 9.82 -12.43
C LEU A 145 -10.64 10.10 -12.55
N ASN A 146 -10.26 10.99 -13.46
CA ASN A 146 -8.92 11.55 -13.47
C ASN A 146 -8.70 12.47 -12.27
N GLY A 147 -7.42 12.81 -11.96
CA GLY A 147 -7.09 13.53 -10.74
C GLY A 147 -7.83 14.84 -10.52
N ALA A 148 -8.06 15.64 -11.56
CA ALA A 148 -8.78 16.93 -11.46
C ALA A 148 -10.28 16.73 -11.28
N ASP A 149 -10.88 15.78 -12.03
CA ASP A 149 -12.30 15.47 -11.92
C ASP A 149 -12.64 14.85 -10.56
N MET A 150 -11.73 14.06 -10.00
CA MET A 150 -11.86 13.53 -8.65
C MET A 150 -11.92 14.66 -7.61
N VAL A 151 -11.04 15.67 -7.69
CA VAL A 151 -11.07 16.83 -6.80
C VAL A 151 -12.38 17.63 -6.99
N ALA A 152 -12.83 17.82 -8.22
CA ALA A 152 -14.10 18.48 -8.50
C ALA A 152 -15.30 17.72 -7.90
N ALA A 153 -15.30 16.38 -7.99
CA ALA A 153 -16.33 15.55 -7.39
C ALA A 153 -16.32 15.62 -5.85
N ILE A 154 -15.13 15.64 -5.22
CA ILE A 154 -14.99 15.80 -3.77
C ILE A 154 -15.58 17.13 -3.29
N ARG A 155 -15.39 18.23 -4.04
CA ARG A 155 -15.98 19.54 -3.74
C ARG A 155 -17.50 19.52 -3.69
N GLN A 156 -18.11 18.71 -4.55
CA GLN A 156 -19.56 18.61 -4.68
C GLN A 156 -20.22 17.65 -3.68
N ILE A 157 -19.46 16.97 -2.83
CA ILE A 157 -20.04 16.10 -1.80
C ILE A 157 -20.88 16.93 -0.83
N PRO A 158 -22.20 16.71 -0.76
CA PRO A 158 -23.04 17.46 0.17
C PRO A 158 -22.79 17.01 1.62
N PRO A 159 -23.06 17.88 2.61
CA PRO A 159 -22.81 17.59 4.03
C PRO A 159 -23.40 16.27 4.51
N THR A 160 -24.63 15.97 4.11
CA THR A 160 -25.34 14.73 4.47
C THR A 160 -24.63 13.48 3.95
N ALA A 161 -24.11 13.54 2.70
CA ALA A 161 -23.36 12.43 2.13
C ALA A 161 -21.98 12.30 2.80
N ALA A 162 -21.29 13.40 3.07
CA ALA A 162 -20.01 13.38 3.78
C ALA A 162 -20.16 12.73 5.16
N GLN A 163 -21.24 13.04 5.88
CA GLN A 163 -21.53 12.44 7.17
C GLN A 163 -21.86 10.94 7.07
N ALA A 164 -22.65 10.53 6.09
CA ALA A 164 -22.94 9.13 5.84
C ALA A 164 -21.69 8.33 5.48
N PHE A 165 -20.79 8.91 4.68
CA PHE A 165 -19.52 8.28 4.31
C PHE A 165 -18.58 8.12 5.50
N SER A 166 -18.44 9.15 6.33
CA SER A 166 -17.62 9.09 7.54
C SER A 166 -18.14 8.05 8.54
N GLN A 167 -19.44 8.02 8.79
CA GLN A 167 -20.05 7.03 9.67
C GLN A 167 -19.81 5.61 9.19
N ARG A 168 -19.98 5.36 7.89
CA ARG A 168 -19.73 4.04 7.30
C ARG A 168 -18.27 3.63 7.45
N TYR A 169 -17.33 4.54 7.11
CA TYR A 169 -15.90 4.27 7.26
C TYR A 169 -15.53 4.00 8.71
N CYS A 170 -15.94 4.86 9.65
CA CYS A 170 -15.66 4.69 11.06
C CYS A 170 -16.23 3.39 11.62
N ALA A 171 -17.46 3.02 11.23
CA ALA A 171 -18.07 1.76 11.64
C ALA A 171 -17.26 0.54 11.13
N GLU A 172 -16.77 0.60 9.87
CA GLU A 172 -16.01 -0.50 9.27
C GLU A 172 -14.63 -0.67 9.93
N ILE A 173 -13.90 0.43 10.24
CA ILE A 173 -12.59 0.34 10.88
C ILE A 173 -12.68 0.11 12.39
N LYS A 174 -13.72 0.58 13.04
CA LYS A 174 -13.89 0.42 14.48
C LYS A 174 -14.03 -1.06 14.87
N GLY A 175 -14.82 -1.85 14.11
CA GLY A 175 -15.12 -3.22 14.47
C GLY A 175 -15.66 -3.29 15.89
N GLU A 176 -15.07 -4.17 16.72
CA GLU A 176 -15.46 -4.37 18.13
C GLU A 176 -14.55 -3.61 19.13
N THR A 177 -13.63 -2.75 18.67
CA THR A 177 -12.71 -2.06 19.58
C THR A 177 -13.31 -0.79 20.18
N ASP A 178 -13.01 -0.55 21.46
CA ASP A 178 -13.32 0.70 22.17
C ASP A 178 -12.12 1.66 22.23
N ALA A 179 -11.07 1.40 21.45
CA ALA A 179 -9.87 2.23 21.43
C ALA A 179 -10.20 3.68 21.01
N GLU A 180 -9.52 4.65 21.62
CA GLU A 180 -9.70 6.07 21.28
C GLU A 180 -9.20 6.38 19.87
N ARG A 181 -8.20 5.64 19.38
CA ARG A 181 -7.63 5.77 18.04
C ARG A 181 -7.62 4.42 17.34
N VAL A 182 -7.97 4.41 16.07
CA VAL A 182 -7.94 3.22 15.22
C VAL A 182 -7.11 3.51 13.98
N ILE A 183 -6.03 2.75 13.82
CA ILE A 183 -5.11 2.88 12.70
C ILE A 183 -5.61 2.07 11.51
N ASP A 184 -5.75 2.73 10.35
CA ASP A 184 -5.81 2.13 9.03
C ASP A 184 -4.47 2.40 8.32
N LYS A 185 -3.68 1.33 8.13
CA LYS A 185 -2.35 1.40 7.50
C LYS A 185 -2.42 0.96 6.04
N SER A 186 -3.35 1.48 5.28
CA SER A 186 -3.47 1.24 3.84
C SER A 186 -2.65 2.27 3.07
N LEU A 187 -1.40 1.95 2.78
CA LEU A 187 -0.38 2.89 2.27
C LEU A 187 -0.83 3.67 1.04
N HIS A 188 -1.50 2.99 0.10
CA HIS A 188 -2.01 3.62 -1.13
C HIS A 188 -3.21 4.56 -0.92
N ASN A 189 -3.73 4.67 0.29
CA ASN A 189 -4.76 5.67 0.60
C ASN A 189 -4.26 7.11 0.44
N PHE A 190 -2.97 7.33 0.19
CA PHE A 190 -2.47 8.67 -0.17
C PHE A 190 -3.17 9.22 -1.44
N GLU A 191 -3.61 8.38 -2.36
CA GLU A 191 -4.40 8.78 -3.53
C GLU A 191 -5.78 9.35 -3.16
N LEU A 192 -6.28 9.01 -1.97
CA LEU A 192 -7.62 9.31 -1.48
C LEU A 192 -7.62 10.34 -0.33
N LEU A 193 -6.47 10.97 -0.03
CA LEU A 193 -6.36 11.90 1.09
C LEU A 193 -7.35 13.08 1.00
N GLY A 194 -7.60 13.58 -0.20
CA GLY A 194 -8.59 14.63 -0.42
C GLY A 194 -10.00 14.18 -0.03
N PHE A 195 -10.40 12.98 -0.42
CA PHE A 195 -11.69 12.41 -0.02
C PHE A 195 -11.75 12.17 1.48
N PHE A 196 -10.71 11.59 2.06
CA PHE A 196 -10.60 11.33 3.49
C PHE A 196 -10.72 12.61 4.32
N ALA A 197 -9.96 13.66 3.97
CA ALA A 197 -10.01 14.95 4.67
C ALA A 197 -11.37 15.65 4.56
N LYS A 198 -12.11 15.42 3.45
CA LYS A 198 -13.46 15.96 3.29
C LYS A 198 -14.47 15.31 4.23
N ILE A 199 -14.38 14.00 4.42
CA ILE A 199 -15.33 13.26 5.25
C ILE A 199 -14.92 13.18 6.73
N LEU A 200 -13.63 13.33 7.05
CA LEU A 200 -13.07 13.21 8.41
C LEU A 200 -12.03 14.32 8.67
N PRO A 201 -12.46 15.58 8.79
CA PRO A 201 -11.55 16.72 8.86
C PRO A 201 -10.65 16.74 10.10
N ASN A 202 -11.03 16.05 11.18
CA ASN A 202 -10.26 16.01 12.43
C ASN A 202 -9.41 14.73 12.57
N ALA A 203 -9.54 13.76 11.65
CA ALA A 203 -8.73 12.55 11.66
C ALA A 203 -7.24 12.87 11.45
N ARG A 204 -6.38 11.98 11.92
CA ARG A 204 -4.93 12.16 11.80
C ARG A 204 -4.40 11.41 10.60
N ILE A 205 -3.41 12.00 9.94
CA ILE A 205 -2.70 11.38 8.81
C ILE A 205 -1.21 11.35 9.17
N ILE A 206 -0.60 10.18 9.08
CA ILE A 206 0.82 9.97 9.26
C ILE A 206 1.41 9.60 7.89
N ASP A 207 2.24 10.49 7.34
CA ASP A 207 2.98 10.24 6.09
C ASP A 207 4.34 9.62 6.44
N MET A 208 4.47 8.32 6.18
CA MET A 208 5.68 7.56 6.51
C MET A 208 6.72 7.68 5.40
N ARG A 209 7.85 8.28 5.74
CA ARG A 209 8.99 8.51 4.82
C ARG A 209 10.23 7.77 5.28
N ARG A 210 11.00 7.30 4.31
CA ARG A 210 12.30 6.68 4.50
C ARG A 210 13.23 7.17 3.39
N ASP A 211 14.54 6.96 3.54
CA ASP A 211 15.49 7.21 2.46
C ASP A 211 15.03 6.57 1.15
N PRO A 212 14.96 7.32 0.04
CA PRO A 212 14.44 6.82 -1.23
C PRO A 212 15.24 5.63 -1.79
N LEU A 213 16.57 5.64 -1.66
CA LEU A 213 17.42 4.57 -2.16
C LEU A 213 17.18 3.28 -1.37
N ASP A 214 17.15 3.37 -0.04
CA ASP A 214 16.84 2.25 0.85
C ASP A 214 15.47 1.64 0.54
N THR A 215 14.49 2.51 0.30
CA THR A 215 13.13 2.11 -0.03
C THR A 215 13.08 1.40 -1.38
N CYS A 216 13.72 1.98 -2.41
CA CYS A 216 13.78 1.38 -3.74
C CYS A 216 14.50 0.03 -3.73
N VAL A 217 15.65 -0.09 -3.07
CA VAL A 217 16.37 -1.36 -2.94
C VAL A 217 15.50 -2.39 -2.21
N SER A 218 14.87 -2.00 -1.10
CA SER A 218 13.99 -2.90 -0.35
C SER A 218 12.79 -3.37 -1.19
N CYS A 219 12.18 -2.50 -1.99
CA CYS A 219 11.11 -2.88 -2.92
C CYS A 219 11.62 -3.78 -4.04
N TYR A 220 12.82 -3.52 -4.54
CA TYR A 220 13.41 -4.30 -5.62
C TYR A 220 13.69 -5.74 -5.20
N LEU A 221 14.18 -5.93 -3.99
CA LEU A 221 14.55 -7.23 -3.41
C LEU A 221 13.38 -7.95 -2.71
N GLN A 222 12.16 -7.50 -2.89
CA GLN A 222 10.99 -8.14 -2.30
C GLN A 222 10.01 -8.62 -3.39
N PRO A 223 9.30 -9.73 -3.12
CA PRO A 223 8.24 -10.19 -3.99
C PRO A 223 6.97 -9.36 -3.78
N LEU A 224 7.03 -8.06 -4.12
CA LEU A 224 5.85 -7.21 -4.04
C LEU A 224 4.80 -7.70 -5.04
N SER A 225 3.53 -7.67 -4.62
CA SER A 225 2.40 -7.96 -5.49
C SER A 225 2.16 -6.83 -6.49
N ALA A 226 1.33 -7.07 -7.50
CA ALA A 226 0.95 -6.06 -8.51
C ALA A 226 0.29 -4.80 -7.93
N TRP A 227 -0.04 -4.80 -6.65
CA TRP A 227 -0.74 -3.73 -5.96
C TRP A 227 0.18 -2.79 -5.16
N HIS A 228 1.49 -3.03 -5.20
CA HIS A 228 2.49 -2.19 -4.50
C HIS A 228 3.38 -1.44 -5.45
#